data_3455a9f085fb74a1591bf320740f7e56
#
_entry.id   3455a9f085fb74a1591bf320740f7e56
#
_cell.length_a   1.000
_cell.length_b   1.000
_cell.length_c   1.000
_cell.angle_alpha   90.00
_cell.angle_beta   90.00
_cell.angle_gamma   90.00
#
_symmetry.space_group_name_H-M   'P 1'
#
loop_
_entity.id
_entity.type
_entity.pdbx_description
1 polymer ?
#
loop_
_entity_poly.entity_id
_entity_poly.type
_entity_poly.pdbx_seq_one_letter_code
_entity_poly.pdbx_strand_id
1 'polypeptide(L)'
;MEEYLSDTMGVVLYQEQVMRICFEIGKFSWKVVAEIRKAMAGSKGKEYFDRRGDEFRKGALSQGVSLEAADQIWAEICTFGAWGMNKSHTVSYAIISYWCAWLKAYHPLEYFAACLRNAKDDKQAIEILREADQEGYKYTAFDPARSAVDWAVVNGELIGGFKNLHGYGPANSVKAIAQRDLGKLDLEKLKKHEIKFSQLYPMHANWSHVYDDPTCVGCRPNSQFSKIKELPARGDVLILVQVDRKELRDENETVRVARRDGRRLQGQTLFLDVFVSDDSGIPITLRFDRHTFKRLGARAAEHVKKGDILMVRGYRIQNFAMVKVKRIRCLNRPEVFDGK
;
A
#
# COMPACT_ATOMS: atom_id res chain seq x y z
N MET A 1 -33.20 -22.56 9.79
CA MET A 1 -32.09 -21.91 9.09
C MET A 1 -32.38 -20.44 8.74
N GLU A 2 -33.57 -20.15 8.21
CA GLU A 2 -33.97 -18.79 7.84
C GLU A 2 -33.79 -17.79 8.98
N GLU A 3 -34.26 -18.12 10.19
CA GLU A 3 -34.10 -17.26 11.38
C GLU A 3 -32.62 -16.90 11.70
N TYR A 4 -31.68 -17.77 11.35
CA TYR A 4 -30.25 -17.59 11.67
C TYR A 4 -29.47 -16.91 10.56
N LEU A 5 -29.97 -16.95 9.33
CA LEU A 5 -29.29 -16.51 8.12
C LEU A 5 -30.02 -15.41 7.34
N SER A 6 -31.18 -14.93 7.83
CA SER A 6 -31.96 -13.88 7.16
C SER A 6 -31.13 -12.60 6.93
N ASP A 7 -30.37 -12.17 7.92
CA ASP A 7 -29.50 -10.98 7.83
C ASP A 7 -28.42 -11.10 6.76
N THR A 8 -28.09 -12.32 6.36
CA THR A 8 -27.02 -12.62 5.40
C THR A 8 -27.55 -13.35 4.16
N MET A 9 -28.84 -13.23 3.86
CA MET A 9 -29.50 -13.78 2.67
C MET A 9 -29.23 -15.29 2.48
N GLY A 10 -29.23 -16.04 3.57
CA GLY A 10 -29.04 -17.49 3.57
C GLY A 10 -27.59 -17.96 3.56
N VAL A 11 -26.63 -17.05 3.61
CA VAL A 11 -25.19 -17.38 3.59
C VAL A 11 -24.61 -17.33 5.01
N VAL A 12 -23.82 -18.34 5.36
CA VAL A 12 -23.06 -18.35 6.62
C VAL A 12 -21.84 -17.43 6.47
N LEU A 13 -21.80 -16.32 7.20
CA LEU A 13 -20.71 -15.34 7.18
C LEU A 13 -20.01 -15.17 8.53
N TYR A 14 -20.75 -15.33 9.61
CA TYR A 14 -20.27 -14.99 10.95
C TYR A 14 -20.11 -16.22 11.87
N GLN A 15 -19.11 -16.19 12.73
CA GLN A 15 -18.91 -17.21 13.76
C GLN A 15 -20.15 -17.40 14.63
N GLU A 16 -20.84 -16.31 14.94
CA GLU A 16 -22.04 -16.31 15.75
C GLU A 16 -23.18 -17.11 15.11
N GLN A 17 -23.31 -17.07 13.77
CA GLN A 17 -24.27 -17.90 13.03
C GLN A 17 -23.92 -19.38 13.16
N VAL A 18 -22.65 -19.74 12.97
CA VAL A 18 -22.19 -21.14 13.17
C VAL A 18 -22.46 -21.60 14.60
N MET A 19 -22.14 -20.77 15.58
CA MET A 19 -22.38 -21.09 17.00
C MET A 19 -23.88 -21.36 17.25
N ARG A 20 -24.75 -20.52 16.72
CA ARG A 20 -26.20 -20.66 16.87
C ARG A 20 -26.72 -21.91 16.17
N ILE A 21 -26.28 -22.18 14.96
CA ILE A 21 -26.65 -23.39 14.22
C ILE A 21 -26.17 -24.66 14.97
N CYS A 22 -24.96 -24.66 15.47
CA CYS A 22 -24.44 -25.79 16.27
C CYS A 22 -25.22 -26.00 17.56
N PHE A 23 -25.64 -24.93 18.23
CA PHE A 23 -26.41 -25.02 19.48
C PHE A 23 -27.86 -25.43 19.22
N GLU A 24 -28.56 -24.73 18.31
CA GLU A 24 -29.99 -24.91 18.10
C GLU A 24 -30.32 -26.15 17.26
N ILE A 25 -29.59 -26.39 16.19
CA ILE A 25 -29.83 -27.52 15.26
C ILE A 25 -29.02 -28.73 15.67
N GLY A 26 -27.72 -28.56 15.91
CA GLY A 26 -26.82 -29.66 16.32
C GLY A 26 -26.98 -30.10 17.76
N LYS A 27 -27.73 -29.35 18.57
CA LYS A 27 -27.92 -29.58 20.02
C LYS A 27 -26.62 -29.73 20.80
N PHE A 28 -25.58 -29.10 20.36
CA PHE A 28 -24.33 -29.06 21.09
C PHE A 28 -24.46 -28.27 22.40
N SER A 29 -23.79 -28.73 23.43
CA SER A 29 -23.66 -27.94 24.65
C SER A 29 -22.87 -26.64 24.38
N TRP A 30 -23.09 -25.60 25.18
CA TRP A 30 -22.32 -24.34 25.06
C TRP A 30 -20.82 -24.55 25.25
N LYS A 31 -20.39 -25.56 25.98
CA LYS A 31 -18.98 -25.93 26.11
C LYS A 31 -18.41 -26.36 24.76
N VAL A 32 -19.10 -27.21 24.02
CA VAL A 32 -18.72 -27.67 22.68
C VAL A 32 -18.75 -26.51 21.67
N VAL A 33 -19.80 -25.69 21.71
CA VAL A 33 -19.89 -24.48 20.86
C VAL A 33 -18.73 -23.53 21.10
N ALA A 34 -18.32 -23.32 22.34
CA ALA A 34 -17.16 -22.50 22.67
C ALA A 34 -15.84 -23.09 22.15
N GLU A 35 -15.70 -24.42 22.16
CA GLU A 35 -14.54 -25.11 21.55
C GLU A 35 -14.53 -24.95 20.03
N ILE A 36 -15.70 -25.07 19.36
CA ILE A 36 -15.85 -24.82 17.92
C ILE A 36 -15.45 -23.38 17.58
N ARG A 37 -15.92 -22.38 18.36
CA ARG A 37 -15.52 -20.99 18.17
C ARG A 37 -14.00 -20.78 18.28
N LYS A 38 -13.36 -21.41 19.27
CA LYS A 38 -11.90 -21.36 19.42
C LYS A 38 -11.18 -22.03 18.23
N ALA A 39 -11.74 -23.11 17.71
CA ALA A 39 -11.19 -23.81 16.57
C ALA A 39 -11.27 -22.94 15.28
N MET A 40 -12.38 -22.23 15.07
CA MET A 40 -12.53 -21.28 13.98
C MET A 40 -11.51 -20.13 14.08
N ALA A 41 -11.39 -19.51 15.26
CA ALA A 41 -10.43 -18.43 15.50
C ALA A 41 -8.96 -18.87 15.37
N GLY A 42 -8.67 -20.12 15.66
CA GLY A 42 -7.33 -20.71 15.57
C GLY A 42 -7.02 -21.38 14.24
N SER A 43 -7.90 -21.30 13.25
CA SER A 43 -7.75 -21.96 11.93
C SER A 43 -7.40 -23.44 12.04
N LYS A 44 -8.02 -24.14 12.97
CA LYS A 44 -7.75 -25.56 13.26
C LYS A 44 -8.35 -26.50 12.21
N GLY A 45 -8.21 -26.23 10.98
CA GLY A 45 -8.45 -27.11 9.85
C GLY A 45 -9.67 -28.06 9.90
N LYS A 46 -10.00 -28.61 8.74
CA LYS A 46 -11.15 -29.49 8.51
C LYS A 46 -11.21 -30.70 9.47
N GLU A 47 -10.07 -31.31 9.81
CA GLU A 47 -10.01 -32.52 10.66
C GLU A 47 -10.61 -32.33 12.05
N TYR A 48 -10.54 -31.12 12.61
CA TYR A 48 -11.16 -30.84 13.91
C TYR A 48 -12.69 -30.88 13.81
N PHE A 49 -13.23 -30.36 12.73
CA PHE A 49 -14.68 -30.33 12.50
C PHE A 49 -15.22 -31.70 12.08
N ASP A 50 -14.51 -32.45 11.26
CA ASP A 50 -14.93 -33.79 10.80
C ASP A 50 -15.24 -34.73 11.95
N ARG A 51 -14.51 -34.64 13.07
CA ARG A 51 -14.72 -35.48 14.25
C ARG A 51 -16.06 -35.25 14.96
N ARG A 52 -16.72 -34.13 14.75
CA ARG A 52 -17.98 -33.78 15.41
C ARG A 52 -19.19 -33.91 14.50
N GLY A 53 -19.00 -34.33 13.26
CA GLY A 53 -20.08 -34.47 12.29
C GLY A 53 -21.18 -35.43 12.73
N ASP A 54 -20.80 -36.57 13.34
CA ASP A 54 -21.79 -37.57 13.81
C ASP A 54 -22.63 -37.05 14.99
N GLU A 55 -22.03 -36.23 15.87
CA GLU A 55 -22.72 -35.60 16.99
C GLU A 55 -23.71 -34.56 16.48
N PHE A 56 -23.30 -33.75 15.48
CA PHE A 56 -24.17 -32.77 14.83
C PHE A 56 -25.37 -33.44 14.14
N ARG A 57 -25.14 -34.51 13.35
CA ARG A 57 -26.20 -35.27 12.68
C ARG A 57 -27.24 -35.77 13.67
N LYS A 58 -26.78 -36.40 14.78
CA LYS A 58 -27.70 -36.89 15.82
C LYS A 58 -28.55 -35.77 16.40
N GLY A 59 -27.97 -34.60 16.67
CA GLY A 59 -28.69 -33.43 17.15
C GLY A 59 -29.71 -32.94 16.13
N ALA A 60 -29.31 -32.78 14.87
CA ALA A 60 -30.16 -32.31 13.77
C ALA A 60 -31.34 -33.25 13.50
N LEU A 61 -31.10 -34.58 13.46
CA LEU A 61 -32.15 -35.59 13.30
C LEU A 61 -33.17 -35.54 14.43
N SER A 62 -32.75 -35.27 15.65
CA SER A 62 -33.67 -35.15 16.82
C SER A 62 -34.58 -33.92 16.71
N GLN A 63 -34.29 -32.99 15.81
CA GLN A 63 -35.08 -31.78 15.50
C GLN A 63 -35.93 -31.96 14.23
N GLY A 64 -35.98 -33.15 13.64
CA GLY A 64 -36.71 -33.43 12.42
C GLY A 64 -36.00 -32.96 11.13
N VAL A 65 -34.72 -32.57 11.20
CA VAL A 65 -33.94 -32.26 10.01
C VAL A 65 -33.53 -33.57 9.33
N SER A 66 -33.67 -33.65 7.98
CA SER A 66 -33.24 -34.84 7.24
C SER A 66 -31.73 -35.05 7.31
N LEU A 67 -31.30 -36.30 7.14
CA LEU A 67 -29.86 -36.61 7.15
C LEU A 67 -29.09 -35.85 6.06
N GLU A 68 -29.70 -35.78 4.87
CA GLU A 68 -29.11 -35.06 3.73
C GLU A 68 -28.91 -33.55 4.05
N ALA A 69 -29.94 -32.91 4.62
CA ALA A 69 -29.85 -31.50 5.04
C ALA A 69 -28.82 -31.29 6.17
N ALA A 70 -28.75 -32.23 7.13
CA ALA A 70 -27.76 -32.16 8.20
C ALA A 70 -26.33 -32.30 7.68
N ASP A 71 -26.10 -33.18 6.70
CA ASP A 71 -24.79 -33.32 6.02
C ASP A 71 -24.41 -32.08 5.24
N GLN A 72 -25.35 -31.47 4.52
CA GLN A 72 -25.11 -30.24 3.78
C GLN A 72 -24.74 -29.08 4.71
N ILE A 73 -25.51 -28.86 5.79
CA ILE A 73 -25.26 -27.83 6.78
C ILE A 73 -23.89 -28.04 7.43
N TRP A 74 -23.55 -29.28 7.80
CA TRP A 74 -22.26 -29.58 8.42
C TRP A 74 -21.08 -29.37 7.47
N ALA A 75 -21.22 -29.71 6.19
CA ALA A 75 -20.22 -29.47 5.17
C ALA A 75 -19.94 -27.96 4.97
N GLU A 76 -21.01 -27.15 4.99
CA GLU A 76 -20.89 -25.68 4.95
C GLU A 76 -20.16 -25.16 6.18
N ILE A 77 -20.51 -25.63 7.39
CA ILE A 77 -19.82 -25.27 8.63
C ILE A 77 -18.33 -25.65 8.58
N CYS A 78 -18.00 -26.84 8.09
CA CYS A 78 -16.61 -27.28 7.94
C CYS A 78 -15.83 -26.40 6.97
N THR A 79 -16.44 -26.00 5.85
CA THR A 79 -15.85 -25.12 4.84
C THR A 79 -15.63 -23.72 5.42
N PHE A 80 -16.63 -23.21 6.13
CA PHE A 80 -16.60 -21.90 6.74
C PHE A 80 -15.70 -21.83 7.99
N GLY A 81 -15.53 -22.95 8.68
CA GLY A 81 -14.76 -23.03 9.94
C GLY A 81 -13.31 -22.56 9.86
N ALA A 82 -12.74 -22.51 8.65
CA ALA A 82 -11.40 -21.94 8.41
C ALA A 82 -11.39 -20.41 8.29
N TRP A 83 -12.54 -19.76 8.04
CA TRP A 83 -12.65 -18.35 7.65
C TRP A 83 -13.67 -17.55 8.46
N GLY A 84 -14.24 -18.14 9.49
CA GLY A 84 -15.30 -17.52 10.27
C GLY A 84 -14.94 -16.13 10.83
N MET A 85 -15.71 -15.12 10.44
CA MET A 85 -15.51 -13.74 10.86
C MET A 85 -16.39 -13.41 12.07
N ASN A 86 -15.84 -12.70 13.07
CA ASN A 86 -16.62 -12.24 14.21
C ASN A 86 -17.52 -11.06 13.80
N LYS A 87 -18.84 -11.15 14.02
CA LYS A 87 -19.82 -10.14 13.61
C LYS A 87 -19.57 -8.80 14.30
N SER A 88 -19.27 -8.80 15.60
CA SER A 88 -19.03 -7.56 16.35
C SER A 88 -17.77 -6.85 15.87
N HIS A 89 -16.72 -7.58 15.56
CA HIS A 89 -15.51 -7.04 14.95
C HIS A 89 -15.81 -6.39 13.58
N THR A 90 -16.52 -7.11 12.73
CA THR A 90 -16.90 -6.63 11.38
C THR A 90 -17.73 -5.35 11.47
N VAL A 91 -18.74 -5.31 12.34
CA VAL A 91 -19.59 -4.11 12.55
C VAL A 91 -18.75 -2.93 13.04
N SER A 92 -17.85 -3.16 14.01
CA SER A 92 -16.98 -2.11 14.52
C SER A 92 -16.08 -1.52 13.42
N TYR A 93 -15.48 -2.37 12.60
CA TYR A 93 -14.66 -1.91 11.47
C TYR A 93 -15.49 -1.22 10.38
N ALA A 94 -16.70 -1.69 10.11
CA ALA A 94 -17.60 -1.03 9.16
C ALA A 94 -17.97 0.39 9.63
N ILE A 95 -18.23 0.58 10.91
CA ILE A 95 -18.49 1.90 11.50
C ILE A 95 -17.27 2.81 11.36
N ILE A 96 -16.07 2.32 11.69
CA ILE A 96 -14.83 3.09 11.53
C ILE A 96 -14.59 3.45 10.07
N SER A 97 -14.79 2.50 9.15
CA SER A 97 -14.65 2.74 7.71
C SER A 97 -15.64 3.80 7.21
N TYR A 98 -16.88 3.74 7.69
CA TYR A 98 -17.89 4.77 7.40
C TYR A 98 -17.46 6.15 7.91
N TRP A 99 -16.97 6.24 9.16
CA TRP A 99 -16.47 7.50 9.72
C TRP A 99 -15.30 8.05 8.91
N CYS A 100 -14.35 7.21 8.50
CA CYS A 100 -13.24 7.63 7.64
C CYS A 100 -13.73 8.19 6.31
N ALA A 101 -14.67 7.51 5.65
CA ALA A 101 -15.28 7.97 4.40
C ALA A 101 -16.05 9.28 4.58
N TRP A 102 -16.82 9.40 5.66
CA TRP A 102 -17.56 10.60 5.99
C TRP A 102 -16.64 11.80 6.28
N LEU A 103 -15.61 11.59 7.11
CA LEU A 103 -14.62 12.64 7.42
C LEU A 103 -13.88 13.09 6.15
N LYS A 104 -13.51 12.15 5.28
CA LYS A 104 -12.88 12.46 4.00
C LYS A 104 -13.79 13.29 3.10
N ALA A 105 -15.09 12.98 3.06
CA ALA A 105 -16.07 13.68 2.23
C ALA A 105 -16.38 15.10 2.72
N TYR A 106 -16.50 15.30 4.05
CA TYR A 106 -16.98 16.56 4.61
C TYR A 106 -15.89 17.41 5.28
N HIS A 107 -14.75 16.79 5.65
CA HIS A 107 -13.60 17.43 6.29
C HIS A 107 -12.29 16.95 5.69
N PRO A 108 -12.11 17.10 4.37
CA PRO A 108 -10.97 16.47 3.65
C PRO A 108 -9.61 16.95 4.15
N LEU A 109 -9.43 18.24 4.40
CA LEU A 109 -8.13 18.76 4.83
C LEU A 109 -7.74 18.22 6.22
N GLU A 110 -8.68 18.18 7.17
CA GLU A 110 -8.47 17.62 8.50
C GLU A 110 -8.22 16.10 8.43
N TYR A 111 -8.94 15.41 7.54
CA TYR A 111 -8.72 14.00 7.28
C TYR A 111 -7.32 13.72 6.75
N PHE A 112 -6.88 14.45 5.72
CA PHE A 112 -5.52 14.31 5.18
C PHE A 112 -4.46 14.69 6.21
N ALA A 113 -4.66 15.76 6.98
CA ALA A 113 -3.74 16.12 8.07
C ALA A 113 -3.62 15.01 9.12
N ALA A 114 -4.73 14.36 9.49
CA ALA A 114 -4.73 13.25 10.43
C ALA A 114 -4.02 12.03 9.87
N CYS A 115 -4.27 11.67 8.61
CA CYS A 115 -3.60 10.56 7.93
C CYS A 115 -2.09 10.79 7.82
N LEU A 116 -1.66 12.01 7.47
CA LEU A 116 -0.26 12.38 7.36
C LEU A 116 0.48 12.32 8.70
N ARG A 117 -0.15 12.77 9.79
CA ARG A 117 0.41 12.66 11.16
C ARG A 117 0.65 11.22 11.58
N ASN A 118 -0.16 10.29 11.07
CA ASN A 118 -0.12 8.86 11.40
C ASN A 118 0.52 8.01 10.30
N ALA A 119 1.07 8.61 9.25
CA ALA A 119 1.79 7.88 8.22
C ALA A 119 3.00 7.15 8.83
N LYS A 120 3.13 5.85 8.55
CA LYS A 120 4.19 5.01 9.11
C LYS A 120 5.58 5.31 8.54
N ASP A 121 5.63 5.85 7.33
CA ASP A 121 6.86 6.18 6.62
C ASP A 121 6.61 7.28 5.56
N ASP A 122 7.70 7.83 5.02
CA ASP A 122 7.65 8.87 4.00
C ASP A 122 6.96 8.40 2.70
N LYS A 123 6.97 7.09 2.40
CA LYS A 123 6.28 6.52 1.23
C LYS A 123 4.76 6.67 1.39
N GLN A 124 4.22 6.27 2.52
CA GLN A 124 2.79 6.41 2.81
C GLN A 124 2.37 7.90 2.84
N ALA A 125 3.21 8.77 3.42
CA ALA A 125 2.95 10.22 3.39
C ALA A 125 2.86 10.76 1.96
N ILE A 126 3.75 10.32 1.05
CA ILE A 126 3.71 10.69 -0.37
C ILE A 126 2.43 10.18 -1.05
N GLU A 127 2.00 8.95 -0.77
CA GLU A 127 0.75 8.40 -1.31
C GLU A 127 -0.47 9.24 -0.89
N ILE A 128 -0.53 9.62 0.39
CA ILE A 128 -1.61 10.47 0.94
C ILE A 128 -1.60 11.87 0.31
N LEU A 129 -0.41 12.49 0.18
CA LEU A 129 -0.29 13.81 -0.43
C LEU A 129 -0.65 13.81 -1.92
N ARG A 130 -0.34 12.72 -2.64
CA ARG A 130 -0.74 12.54 -4.04
C ARG A 130 -2.25 12.40 -4.17
N GLU A 131 -2.87 11.66 -3.29
CA GLU A 131 -4.33 11.53 -3.24
C GLU A 131 -4.98 12.90 -3.00
N ALA A 132 -4.46 13.67 -2.04
CA ALA A 132 -4.94 15.03 -1.78
C ALA A 132 -4.82 15.94 -3.01
N ASP A 133 -3.69 15.93 -3.70
CA ASP A 133 -3.46 16.73 -4.92
C ASP A 133 -4.38 16.29 -6.06
N GLN A 134 -4.61 15.00 -6.27
CA GLN A 134 -5.54 14.47 -7.27
C GLN A 134 -7.00 14.88 -7.01
N GLU A 135 -7.37 15.03 -5.74
CA GLU A 135 -8.69 15.52 -5.33
C GLU A 135 -8.77 17.07 -5.34
N GLY A 136 -7.70 17.75 -5.75
CA GLY A 136 -7.65 19.21 -5.88
C GLY A 136 -7.23 19.96 -4.61
N TYR A 137 -6.84 19.25 -3.55
CA TYR A 137 -6.36 19.86 -2.31
C TYR A 137 -4.86 20.10 -2.37
N LYS A 138 -4.49 21.38 -2.40
CA LYS A 138 -3.08 21.79 -2.35
C LYS A 138 -2.58 21.83 -0.91
N TYR A 139 -1.27 21.69 -0.77
CA TYR A 139 -0.61 21.78 0.52
C TYR A 139 0.67 22.63 0.45
N THR A 140 1.06 23.15 1.59
CA THR A 140 2.36 23.78 1.81
C THR A 140 3.21 22.86 2.68
N ALA A 141 4.34 22.39 2.18
CA ALA A 141 5.15 21.40 2.90
C ALA A 141 5.73 21.93 4.22
N PHE A 142 6.08 23.24 4.24
CA PHE A 142 6.55 23.92 5.43
C PHE A 142 6.44 25.45 5.24
N ASP A 143 6.00 26.13 6.28
CA ASP A 143 5.96 27.59 6.38
C ASP A 143 6.45 28.02 7.76
N PRO A 144 7.58 28.74 7.87
CA PRO A 144 8.13 29.14 9.16
C PRO A 144 7.17 29.93 10.05
N ALA A 145 6.28 30.71 9.42
CA ALA A 145 5.33 31.57 10.15
C ALA A 145 4.10 30.79 10.63
N ARG A 146 3.64 29.79 9.86
CA ARG A 146 2.35 29.13 10.09
C ARG A 146 2.46 27.65 10.53
N SER A 147 3.59 27.00 10.26
CA SER A 147 3.74 25.58 10.59
C SER A 147 3.56 25.30 12.09
N ALA A 148 2.77 24.27 12.38
CA ALA A 148 2.68 23.65 13.70
C ALA A 148 3.81 22.63 13.91
N VAL A 149 3.75 21.82 14.95
CA VAL A 149 4.71 20.72 15.18
C VAL A 149 4.64 19.69 14.04
N ASP A 150 3.44 19.36 13.62
CA ASP A 150 3.15 18.35 12.61
C ASP A 150 2.12 18.90 11.59
N TRP A 151 1.67 18.10 10.65
CA TRP A 151 0.66 18.47 9.67
C TRP A 151 -0.60 19.03 10.35
N ALA A 152 -1.06 20.17 9.88
CA ALA A 152 -2.24 20.85 10.41
C ALA A 152 -2.99 21.59 9.30
N VAL A 153 -4.28 21.88 9.55
CA VAL A 153 -5.04 22.83 8.73
C VAL A 153 -4.94 24.20 9.39
N VAL A 154 -4.44 25.18 8.63
CA VAL A 154 -4.29 26.56 9.09
C VAL A 154 -4.91 27.47 8.04
N ASN A 155 -5.94 28.23 8.44
CA ASN A 155 -6.69 29.14 7.56
C ASN A 155 -7.21 28.45 6.28
N GLY A 156 -7.68 27.21 6.39
CA GLY A 156 -8.20 26.44 5.24
C GLY A 156 -7.14 25.83 4.31
N GLU A 157 -5.87 25.83 4.72
CA GLU A 157 -4.77 25.21 3.98
C GLU A 157 -4.15 24.05 4.76
N LEU A 158 -3.78 22.99 4.05
CA LEU A 158 -3.01 21.87 4.59
C LEU A 158 -1.54 22.25 4.68
N ILE A 159 -1.00 22.39 5.89
CA ILE A 159 0.37 22.84 6.11
C ILE A 159 1.16 21.80 6.88
N GLY A 160 2.33 21.46 6.34
CA GLY A 160 3.30 20.59 6.98
C GLY A 160 3.99 21.27 8.17
N GLY A 161 4.27 20.50 9.20
CA GLY A 161 4.86 21.00 10.44
C GLY A 161 6.38 21.08 10.41
N PHE A 162 6.96 21.58 11.53
CA PHE A 162 8.41 21.58 11.74
C PHE A 162 9.04 20.18 11.66
N LYS A 163 8.29 19.11 11.93
CA LYS A 163 8.75 17.71 11.71
C LYS A 163 9.07 17.39 10.25
N ASN A 164 8.59 18.18 9.31
CA ASN A 164 8.91 18.03 7.88
C ASN A 164 10.31 18.57 7.53
N LEU A 165 10.98 19.25 8.45
CA LEU A 165 12.38 19.60 8.29
C LEU A 165 13.23 18.36 8.62
N HIS A 166 14.11 17.98 7.69
CA HIS A 166 14.97 16.82 7.90
C HIS A 166 15.86 17.02 9.13
N GLY A 167 15.84 16.04 10.05
CA GLY A 167 16.58 16.13 11.32
C GLY A 167 15.89 16.93 12.44
N TYR A 168 14.68 17.46 12.21
CA TYR A 168 13.89 18.13 13.25
C TYR A 168 12.99 17.13 13.97
N GLY A 169 13.31 16.85 15.22
CA GLY A 169 12.45 16.02 16.09
C GLY A 169 11.38 16.84 16.81
N PRO A 170 10.43 16.19 17.49
CA PRO A 170 9.31 16.86 18.19
C PRO A 170 9.76 17.94 19.19
N ALA A 171 10.80 17.68 19.98
CA ALA A 171 11.30 18.63 20.96
C ALA A 171 11.88 19.91 20.34
N ASN A 172 12.60 19.77 19.21
CA ASN A 172 13.12 20.91 18.47
C ASN A 172 12.01 21.70 17.79
N SER A 173 10.97 21.03 17.31
CA SER A 173 9.79 21.66 16.72
C SER A 173 9.07 22.55 17.74
N VAL A 174 8.83 22.05 18.96
CA VAL A 174 8.20 22.84 20.03
C VAL A 174 9.05 24.06 20.39
N LYS A 175 10.38 23.91 20.53
CA LYS A 175 11.29 25.02 20.80
C LYS A 175 11.27 26.07 19.68
N ALA A 176 11.27 25.64 18.42
CA ALA A 176 11.21 26.55 17.27
C ALA A 176 9.91 27.35 17.24
N ILE A 177 8.78 26.72 17.54
CA ILE A 177 7.48 27.40 17.65
C ILE A 177 7.53 28.45 18.76
N ALA A 178 8.01 28.10 19.96
CA ALA A 178 8.16 29.05 21.06
C ALA A 178 9.07 30.24 20.70
N GLN A 179 10.16 29.98 19.95
CA GLN A 179 11.05 31.05 19.45
C GLN A 179 10.35 31.92 18.39
N ARG A 180 9.56 31.32 17.52
CA ARG A 180 8.74 32.04 16.54
C ARG A 180 7.76 32.99 17.23
N ASP A 181 7.03 32.49 18.19
CA ASP A 181 5.99 33.24 18.92
C ASP A 181 6.59 34.41 19.73
N LEU A 182 7.88 34.31 20.07
CA LEU A 182 8.67 35.40 20.68
C LEU A 182 9.37 36.31 19.63
N GLY A 183 9.19 36.07 18.34
CA GLY A 183 9.89 36.81 17.28
C GLY A 183 11.40 36.54 17.21
N LYS A 184 11.87 35.42 17.79
CA LYS A 184 13.31 35.07 17.92
C LYS A 184 13.69 33.86 17.07
N LEU A 185 12.85 33.42 16.14
CA LEU A 185 13.14 32.27 15.28
C LEU A 185 14.25 32.59 14.30
N ASP A 186 15.33 31.81 14.35
CA ASP A 186 16.48 31.93 13.43
C ASP A 186 16.15 31.26 12.09
N LEU A 187 15.72 32.05 11.12
CA LEU A 187 15.35 31.59 9.76
C LEU A 187 16.58 31.07 9.00
N GLU A 188 17.77 31.64 9.19
CA GLU A 188 18.99 31.19 8.51
C GLU A 188 19.40 29.79 8.98
N LYS A 189 19.15 29.48 10.24
CA LYS A 189 19.35 28.13 10.75
C LYS A 189 18.36 27.14 10.15
N LEU A 190 17.11 27.55 9.94
CA LEU A 190 16.10 26.68 9.33
C LEU A 190 16.40 26.36 7.88
N LYS A 191 16.93 27.32 7.11
CA LYS A 191 17.30 27.14 5.68
C LYS A 191 18.35 26.03 5.47
N LYS A 192 19.09 25.64 6.49
CA LYS A 192 20.06 24.54 6.42
C LYS A 192 19.42 23.16 6.41
N HIS A 193 18.13 23.07 6.75
CA HIS A 193 17.40 21.82 6.79
C HIS A 193 16.63 21.62 5.49
N GLU A 194 16.75 20.43 4.91
CA GLU A 194 15.92 20.02 3.77
C GLU A 194 14.45 19.89 4.22
N ILE A 195 13.54 20.48 3.43
CA ILE A 195 12.11 20.36 3.68
C ILE A 195 11.62 19.08 3.02
N LYS A 196 11.16 18.12 3.80
CA LYS A 196 10.51 16.93 3.30
C LYS A 196 9.23 17.32 2.55
N PHE A 197 8.95 16.62 1.46
CA PHE A 197 7.76 16.83 0.65
C PHE A 197 7.63 18.23 0.02
N SER A 198 8.66 19.08 0.06
CA SER A 198 8.68 20.39 -0.61
C SER A 198 8.53 20.27 -2.13
N GLN A 199 8.92 19.14 -2.63
CA GLN A 199 8.76 18.69 -3.99
C GLN A 199 8.09 17.30 -3.96
N LEU A 200 6.81 17.26 -3.64
CA LEU A 200 6.00 16.35 -4.41
C LEU A 200 6.00 17.02 -5.77
N TYR A 201 6.85 16.51 -6.63
CA TYR A 201 6.79 16.93 -8.02
C TYR A 201 5.34 16.79 -8.40
N PRO A 202 4.70 17.88 -8.87
CA PRO A 202 3.37 17.75 -9.40
C PRO A 202 3.49 16.64 -10.42
N MET A 203 3.05 15.46 -10.06
CA MET A 203 2.84 14.46 -11.05
C MET A 203 1.85 15.18 -11.95
N HIS A 204 2.30 15.68 -13.09
CA HIS A 204 1.50 15.94 -14.24
C HIS A 204 0.99 17.33 -14.60
N ALA A 205 1.20 18.36 -13.84
CA ALA A 205 0.81 19.69 -14.33
C ALA A 205 1.50 20.06 -15.67
N ASN A 206 2.60 19.40 -16.01
CA ASN A 206 3.39 19.74 -17.21
C ASN A 206 3.89 18.52 -18.03
N TRP A 207 3.29 17.36 -17.89
CA TRP A 207 3.71 16.22 -18.72
C TRP A 207 3.15 16.28 -20.14
N SER A 208 2.10 17.06 -20.37
CA SER A 208 1.61 17.32 -21.75
C SER A 208 2.73 17.77 -22.67
N HIS A 209 3.60 18.68 -22.24
CA HIS A 209 4.73 19.12 -23.07
C HIS A 209 5.75 18.02 -23.36
N VAL A 210 5.91 17.04 -22.48
CA VAL A 210 6.82 15.89 -22.70
C VAL A 210 6.19 14.89 -23.66
N TYR A 211 4.86 14.77 -23.68
CA TYR A 211 4.13 13.93 -24.63
C TYR A 211 3.94 14.63 -25.98
N ASP A 212 3.79 15.94 -25.98
CA ASP A 212 3.41 16.73 -27.15
C ASP A 212 4.59 17.53 -27.75
N ASP A 213 5.74 17.58 -27.09
CA ASP A 213 6.92 18.30 -27.57
C ASP A 213 7.66 17.51 -28.66
N PRO A 214 7.54 17.94 -29.95
CA PRO A 214 8.25 17.28 -31.05
C PRO A 214 9.76 17.44 -30.99
N THR A 215 10.29 18.37 -30.15
CA THR A 215 11.72 18.60 -29.95
C THR A 215 12.30 17.74 -28.84
N CYS A 216 11.47 17.06 -28.05
CA CYS A 216 11.92 16.10 -27.04
C CYS A 216 12.66 14.96 -27.74
N VAL A 217 13.99 14.95 -27.63
CA VAL A 217 14.92 14.00 -28.30
C VAL A 217 14.62 12.52 -27.98
N GLY A 218 13.74 12.27 -27.04
CA GLY A 218 13.28 10.95 -26.65
C GLY A 218 11.90 10.56 -27.16
N CYS A 219 11.09 11.52 -27.54
CA CYS A 219 9.73 11.33 -28.04
C CYS A 219 9.74 11.29 -29.56
N ARG A 220 9.77 10.11 -30.16
CA ARG A 220 9.40 10.03 -31.57
C ARG A 220 7.91 10.33 -31.68
N PRO A 221 7.45 11.11 -32.68
CA PRO A 221 6.05 11.54 -32.83
C PRO A 221 5.01 10.41 -32.83
N ASN A 222 5.45 9.15 -32.97
CA ASN A 222 4.61 7.96 -33.04
C ASN A 222 4.85 6.99 -31.86
N SER A 223 5.52 7.39 -30.80
CA SER A 223 5.77 6.51 -29.66
C SER A 223 4.58 6.58 -28.71
N GLN A 224 3.70 5.58 -28.78
CA GLN A 224 2.62 5.41 -27.79
C GLN A 224 3.22 4.95 -26.47
N PHE A 225 3.35 5.86 -25.52
CA PHE A 225 3.62 5.50 -24.12
C PHE A 225 2.38 4.89 -23.50
N SER A 226 2.55 3.74 -22.83
CA SER A 226 1.49 3.14 -22.06
C SER A 226 1.49 3.72 -20.65
N LYS A 227 0.31 4.09 -20.14
CA LYS A 227 0.16 4.44 -18.72
C LYS A 227 0.26 3.17 -17.86
N ILE A 228 0.78 3.30 -16.63
CA ILE A 228 0.96 2.14 -15.74
C ILE A 228 -0.35 1.39 -15.53
N LYS A 229 -1.47 2.10 -15.38
CA LYS A 229 -2.82 1.50 -15.24
C LYS A 229 -3.28 0.67 -16.44
N GLU A 230 -2.73 0.94 -17.63
CA GLU A 230 -3.11 0.33 -18.91
C GLU A 230 -2.12 -0.75 -19.35
N LEU A 231 -1.08 -1.02 -18.55
CA LEU A 231 -0.07 -1.99 -18.90
C LEU A 231 -0.65 -3.41 -19.00
N PRO A 232 -0.27 -4.16 -20.04
CA PRO A 232 -0.67 -5.56 -20.15
C PRO A 232 -0.12 -6.36 -18.96
N ALA A 233 -0.78 -7.46 -18.59
CA ALA A 233 -0.33 -8.30 -17.49
C ALA A 233 1.11 -8.82 -17.71
N ARG A 234 1.52 -9.02 -18.96
CA ARG A 234 2.85 -9.47 -19.38
C ARG A 234 3.18 -8.96 -20.78
N GLY A 235 4.41 -8.56 -21.02
CA GLY A 235 4.88 -8.19 -22.37
C GLY A 235 5.84 -7.00 -22.40
N ASP A 236 6.21 -6.60 -23.60
CA ASP A 236 7.04 -5.42 -23.83
C ASP A 236 6.23 -4.15 -23.57
N VAL A 237 6.84 -3.22 -22.88
CA VAL A 237 6.21 -1.95 -22.49
C VAL A 237 7.15 -0.77 -22.77
N LEU A 238 6.56 0.36 -23.14
CA LEU A 238 7.23 1.65 -23.21
C LEU A 238 6.47 2.62 -22.31
N ILE A 239 7.13 3.06 -21.26
CA ILE A 239 6.51 3.90 -20.21
C ILE A 239 7.34 5.16 -19.97
N LEU A 240 6.64 6.19 -19.59
CA LEU A 240 7.20 7.44 -19.08
C LEU A 240 6.86 7.55 -17.60
N VAL A 241 7.88 7.69 -16.76
CA VAL A 241 7.72 7.57 -15.31
C VAL A 241 8.65 8.51 -14.57
N GLN A 242 8.25 8.89 -13.36
CA GLN A 242 9.06 9.69 -12.46
C GLN A 242 9.61 8.82 -11.33
N VAL A 243 10.86 9.10 -10.94
CA VAL A 243 11.55 8.37 -9.88
C VAL A 243 11.06 8.85 -8.52
N ASP A 244 10.56 7.92 -7.71
CA ASP A 244 10.20 8.15 -6.33
C ASP A 244 11.37 7.85 -5.38
N ARG A 245 12.01 6.70 -5.56
CA ARG A 245 13.17 6.25 -4.77
C ARG A 245 13.90 5.12 -5.49
N LYS A 246 15.09 4.79 -5.01
CA LYS A 246 15.87 3.64 -5.50
C LYS A 246 16.43 2.83 -4.35
N GLU A 247 16.61 1.53 -4.57
CA GLU A 247 17.21 0.59 -3.63
C GLU A 247 18.19 -0.33 -4.35
N LEU A 248 19.44 -0.32 -3.90
CA LEU A 248 20.44 -1.28 -4.34
C LEU A 248 20.33 -2.51 -3.44
N ARG A 249 20.17 -3.69 -4.05
CA ARG A 249 20.03 -4.96 -3.33
C ARG A 249 21.06 -5.97 -3.79
N ASP A 250 21.47 -6.83 -2.86
CA ASP A 250 22.27 -8.01 -3.15
C ASP A 250 21.35 -9.24 -3.24
N GLU A 251 21.36 -9.95 -4.35
CA GLU A 251 20.57 -11.16 -4.56
C GLU A 251 20.87 -12.24 -3.50
N ASN A 252 22.10 -12.26 -2.97
CA ASN A 252 22.50 -13.18 -1.91
C ASN A 252 21.81 -12.91 -0.56
N GLU A 253 21.45 -11.67 -0.25
CA GLU A 253 20.70 -11.33 0.97
C GLU A 253 19.25 -11.84 0.92
N THR A 254 18.63 -11.74 -0.26
CA THR A 254 17.26 -12.21 -0.47
C THR A 254 17.16 -13.74 -0.51
N VAL A 255 18.19 -14.42 -1.02
CA VAL A 255 18.28 -15.89 -1.09
C VAL A 255 18.66 -16.51 0.27
N ARG A 256 19.37 -15.79 1.14
CA ARG A 256 19.67 -16.25 2.52
C ARG A 256 18.41 -16.49 3.35
N VAL A 257 17.36 -15.73 3.15
CA VAL A 257 16.08 -15.94 3.85
C VAL A 257 15.32 -17.14 3.28
N ALA A 258 15.54 -17.51 2.00
CA ALA A 258 14.81 -18.58 1.32
C ALA A 258 15.53 -19.95 1.32
N ARG A 259 16.83 -20.04 1.60
CA ARG A 259 17.58 -21.30 1.61
C ARG A 259 18.16 -21.62 2.99
N ARG A 260 17.55 -22.56 3.68
CA ARG A 260 18.05 -23.21 4.91
C ARG A 260 19.32 -24.04 4.74
N ASP A 261 19.88 -24.14 3.54
CA ASP A 261 20.98 -25.07 3.19
C ASP A 261 22.34 -24.38 3.05
N GLY A 262 22.77 -23.59 3.94
CA GLY A 262 24.18 -23.30 4.28
C GLY A 262 25.25 -23.12 3.18
N ARG A 263 24.95 -23.24 1.88
CA ARG A 263 25.92 -23.10 0.79
C ARG A 263 26.11 -21.64 0.38
N ARG A 264 27.28 -21.08 0.71
CA ARG A 264 27.75 -19.78 0.21
C ARG A 264 27.86 -19.82 -1.32
N LEU A 265 27.05 -19.01 -2.01
CA LEU A 265 27.28 -18.67 -3.40
C LEU A 265 28.35 -17.59 -3.47
N GLN A 266 29.52 -17.92 -4.03
CA GLN A 266 30.55 -16.93 -4.36
C GLN A 266 30.08 -16.09 -5.55
N GLY A 267 30.03 -14.76 -5.34
CA GLY A 267 29.76 -13.77 -6.37
C GLY A 267 28.66 -12.80 -5.92
N GLN A 268 29.01 -11.54 -5.71
CA GLN A 268 28.05 -10.48 -5.47
C GLN A 268 27.18 -10.29 -6.71
N THR A 269 25.88 -10.59 -6.60
CA THR A 269 24.91 -10.36 -7.66
C THR A 269 24.06 -9.16 -7.27
N LEU A 270 24.54 -7.99 -7.64
CA LEU A 270 23.82 -6.74 -7.38
C LEU A 270 22.69 -6.55 -8.41
N PHE A 271 21.56 -6.10 -7.95
CA PHE A 271 20.48 -5.56 -8.77
C PHE A 271 19.96 -4.26 -8.18
N LEU A 272 19.39 -3.42 -9.03
CA LEU A 272 18.82 -2.15 -8.63
C LEU A 272 17.31 -2.17 -8.85
N ASP A 273 16.57 -1.81 -7.83
CA ASP A 273 15.15 -1.49 -7.90
C ASP A 273 14.96 0.03 -7.84
N VAL A 274 14.34 0.59 -8.87
CA VAL A 274 13.93 1.99 -8.91
C VAL A 274 12.41 2.02 -8.88
N PHE A 275 11.87 2.62 -7.83
CA PHE A 275 10.42 2.78 -7.64
C PHE A 275 10.00 4.06 -8.35
N VAL A 276 9.01 3.92 -9.21
CA VAL A 276 8.56 4.99 -10.09
C VAL A 276 7.05 5.00 -10.17
N SER A 277 6.52 6.12 -10.58
CA SER A 277 5.09 6.29 -10.84
C SER A 277 4.89 7.16 -12.07
N ASP A 278 3.72 7.04 -12.67
CA ASP A 278 3.27 7.94 -13.75
C ASP A 278 2.09 8.81 -13.28
N ASP A 279 1.41 9.47 -14.20
CA ASP A 279 0.26 10.31 -13.93
C ASP A 279 -0.97 9.58 -13.39
N SER A 280 -1.03 8.29 -13.46
CA SER A 280 -2.09 7.52 -12.80
C SER A 280 -1.90 7.39 -11.28
N GLY A 281 -0.74 7.82 -10.74
CA GLY A 281 -0.40 7.66 -9.33
C GLY A 281 -0.06 6.24 -8.92
N ILE A 282 -0.13 5.28 -9.85
CA ILE A 282 0.14 3.87 -9.55
C ILE A 282 1.66 3.63 -9.51
N PRO A 283 2.20 3.12 -8.40
CA PRO A 283 3.62 2.82 -8.34
C PRO A 283 3.96 1.53 -9.10
N ILE A 284 5.11 1.51 -9.77
CA ILE A 284 5.69 0.31 -10.35
C ILE A 284 7.19 0.27 -10.07
N THR A 285 7.77 -0.93 -10.04
CA THR A 285 9.20 -1.11 -9.83
C THR A 285 9.91 -1.33 -11.16
N LEU A 286 10.92 -0.53 -11.45
CA LEU A 286 11.88 -0.78 -12.53
C LEU A 286 13.01 -1.63 -11.98
N ARG A 287 13.19 -2.82 -12.49
CA ARG A 287 14.28 -3.71 -12.08
C ARG A 287 15.39 -3.76 -13.11
N PHE A 288 16.60 -3.43 -12.67
CA PHE A 288 17.83 -3.69 -13.37
C PHE A 288 18.40 -5.01 -12.84
N ASP A 289 18.08 -6.09 -13.54
CA ASP A 289 18.56 -7.42 -13.19
C ASP A 289 20.08 -7.56 -13.43
N ARG A 290 20.65 -8.70 -13.06
CA ARG A 290 22.09 -8.98 -13.16
C ARG A 290 22.72 -8.57 -14.50
N HIS A 291 22.02 -8.77 -15.61
CA HIS A 291 22.53 -8.46 -16.94
C HIS A 291 22.46 -6.97 -17.25
N THR A 292 21.35 -6.35 -16.93
CA THR A 292 21.14 -4.91 -17.14
C THR A 292 21.86 -4.07 -16.10
N PHE A 293 22.10 -4.59 -14.87
CA PHE A 293 22.83 -3.87 -13.84
C PHE A 293 24.26 -3.54 -14.27
N LYS A 294 24.99 -4.49 -14.82
CA LYS A 294 26.37 -4.25 -15.29
C LYS A 294 26.45 -3.15 -16.36
N ARG A 295 25.42 -3.03 -17.19
CA ARG A 295 25.40 -2.09 -18.32
C ARG A 295 24.79 -0.73 -17.97
N LEU A 296 23.67 -0.71 -17.26
CA LEU A 296 22.85 0.47 -17.00
C LEU A 296 22.59 0.70 -15.51
N GLY A 297 22.47 -0.37 -14.73
CA GLY A 297 22.04 -0.31 -13.34
C GLY A 297 23.07 0.31 -12.41
N ALA A 298 24.37 0.05 -12.62
CA ALA A 298 25.43 0.68 -11.82
C ALA A 298 25.38 2.21 -11.99
N ARG A 299 25.23 2.69 -13.22
CA ARG A 299 25.10 4.11 -13.54
C ARG A 299 23.80 4.70 -12.98
N ALA A 300 22.69 3.96 -13.09
CA ALA A 300 21.44 4.36 -12.47
C ALA A 300 21.53 4.44 -10.95
N ALA A 301 22.23 3.49 -10.31
CA ALA A 301 22.43 3.49 -8.85
C ALA A 301 23.20 4.74 -8.39
N GLU A 302 24.18 5.19 -9.16
CA GLU A 302 24.99 6.35 -8.85
C GLU A 302 24.27 7.67 -9.14
N HIS A 303 23.70 7.82 -10.34
CA HIS A 303 23.30 9.11 -10.88
C HIS A 303 21.81 9.39 -10.88
N VAL A 304 20.93 8.37 -10.90
CA VAL A 304 19.49 8.58 -10.86
C VAL A 304 19.07 9.16 -9.51
N LYS A 305 18.28 10.21 -9.54
CA LYS A 305 17.78 10.91 -8.33
C LYS A 305 16.25 10.89 -8.31
N LYS A 306 15.70 11.07 -7.11
CA LYS A 306 14.26 11.31 -6.93
C LYS A 306 13.84 12.50 -7.80
N GLY A 307 12.72 12.35 -8.50
CA GLY A 307 12.18 13.36 -9.40
C GLY A 307 12.67 13.27 -10.84
N ASP A 308 13.66 12.42 -11.15
CA ASP A 308 14.05 12.20 -12.54
C ASP A 308 12.90 11.63 -13.35
N ILE A 309 12.73 12.14 -14.56
CA ILE A 309 11.75 11.66 -15.52
C ILE A 309 12.44 10.65 -16.45
N LEU A 310 11.98 9.43 -16.40
CA LEU A 310 12.58 8.32 -17.11
C LEU A 310 11.66 7.81 -18.22
N MET A 311 12.19 7.75 -19.43
CA MET A 311 11.62 6.98 -20.52
C MET A 311 12.20 5.57 -20.46
N VAL A 312 11.34 4.57 -20.28
CA VAL A 312 11.76 3.19 -20.06
C VAL A 312 11.13 2.26 -21.08
N ARG A 313 11.94 1.53 -21.81
CA ARG A 313 11.53 0.34 -22.54
C ARG A 313 11.93 -0.89 -21.75
N GLY A 314 10.96 -1.74 -21.46
CA GLY A 314 11.17 -2.90 -20.63
C GLY A 314 10.19 -4.02 -20.91
N TYR A 315 10.21 -5.02 -20.03
CA TYR A 315 9.32 -6.17 -20.09
C TYR A 315 8.59 -6.33 -18.77
N ARG A 316 7.26 -6.25 -18.77
CA ARG A 316 6.45 -6.48 -17.59
C ARG A 316 6.35 -7.96 -17.27
N ILE A 317 6.59 -8.30 -16.00
CA ILE A 317 6.51 -9.66 -15.49
C ILE A 317 5.09 -9.90 -14.97
N GLN A 318 4.49 -11.01 -15.35
CA GLN A 318 3.16 -11.41 -14.88
C GLN A 318 3.13 -11.52 -13.35
N ASN A 319 2.03 -11.09 -12.75
CA ASN A 319 1.77 -11.11 -11.30
C ASN A 319 2.69 -10.21 -10.42
N PHE A 320 3.51 -9.36 -11.03
CA PHE A 320 4.33 -8.41 -10.29
C PHE A 320 4.11 -6.98 -10.80
N ALA A 321 4.04 -6.02 -9.88
CA ALA A 321 4.08 -4.59 -10.22
C ALA A 321 5.52 -4.19 -10.59
N MET A 322 6.09 -4.84 -11.62
CA MET A 322 7.51 -4.73 -11.98
C MET A 322 7.73 -4.78 -13.48
N VAL A 323 8.66 -3.92 -13.92
CA VAL A 323 9.18 -3.90 -15.30
C VAL A 323 10.68 -4.16 -15.26
N LYS A 324 11.14 -5.21 -15.96
CA LYS A 324 12.58 -5.41 -16.24
C LYS A 324 13.02 -4.42 -17.28
N VAL A 325 14.00 -3.59 -16.96
CA VAL A 325 14.52 -2.54 -17.84
C VAL A 325 15.34 -3.15 -18.97
N LYS A 326 15.01 -2.78 -20.22
CA LYS A 326 15.81 -3.11 -21.42
C LYS A 326 16.59 -1.89 -21.91
N ARG A 327 15.93 -0.74 -21.97
CA ARG A 327 16.52 0.56 -22.33
C ARG A 327 15.92 1.63 -21.45
N ILE A 328 16.69 2.69 -21.18
CA ILE A 328 16.29 3.79 -20.34
C ILE A 328 16.95 5.09 -20.79
N ARG A 329 16.24 6.20 -20.67
CA ARG A 329 16.75 7.55 -20.79
C ARG A 329 16.20 8.40 -19.65
N CYS A 330 16.98 9.36 -19.20
CA CYS A 330 16.51 10.40 -18.29
C CYS A 330 16.24 11.65 -19.11
N LEU A 331 14.99 12.10 -19.15
CA LEU A 331 14.58 13.19 -20.03
C LEU A 331 14.95 14.58 -19.50
N ASN A 332 14.85 14.77 -18.19
CA ASN A 332 15.20 16.02 -17.53
C ASN A 332 16.70 16.16 -17.23
N ARG A 333 17.47 15.07 -17.31
CA ARG A 333 18.93 15.01 -17.13
C ARG A 333 19.56 13.97 -18.07
N PRO A 334 19.66 14.27 -19.38
CA PRO A 334 20.13 13.30 -20.38
C PRO A 334 21.52 12.73 -20.09
N GLU A 335 22.39 13.51 -19.43
CA GLU A 335 23.75 13.12 -19.06
C GLU A 335 23.81 11.88 -18.12
N VAL A 336 22.72 11.58 -17.42
CA VAL A 336 22.64 10.40 -16.53
C VAL A 336 22.91 9.10 -17.29
N PHE A 337 22.43 8.97 -18.51
CA PHE A 337 22.58 7.77 -19.34
C PHE A 337 23.36 7.99 -20.65
N ASP A 338 23.38 9.20 -21.18
CA ASP A 338 23.99 9.55 -22.46
C ASP A 338 25.44 10.09 -22.32
N GLY A 339 25.97 10.19 -21.10
CA GLY A 339 27.35 10.62 -20.86
C GLY A 339 28.37 9.64 -21.46
N LYS A 340 29.33 10.19 -22.23
CA LYS A 340 30.47 9.51 -22.84
C LYS A 340 31.39 8.83 -21.83
#